data_fbc0f3033a70b9326050eae505bf299e
#
_entry.id   fbc0f3033a70b9326050eae505bf299e
#
_cell.length_a   1.000
_cell.length_b   1.000
_cell.length_c   1.000
_cell.angle_alpha   90.00
_cell.angle_beta   90.00
_cell.angle_gamma   90.00
#
_symmetry.space_group_name_H-M   'P 1'
#
loop_
_entity.id
_entity.type
_entity.pdbx_description
1 polymer ?
#
loop_
_entity_poly.entity_id
_entity_poly.type
_entity_poly.pdbx_seq_one_letter_code
_entity_poly.pdbx_strand_id
1 'polypeptide(L)'
;DKLFFSIWRNMYLFSEIQKHHRFYNENKKIVICRTMDQLRYHPHRRYASTIIIQINQPLGSHGQAIPYGATEIEFTDRFNQPINAGDIPNSVTKLSFGPHYTPQEFSIGTFPNSLTYLDIYTFNKLISSNELPSTIETLKITAFNQPLKPNVLPSSITKLCLNNYKHQLEPQVIPPKVQTMELNSYNCEFGENLLPNSLQCLYLSRFKKNLYENYLPSSITDLDFGDDGPLTFETKSIPPSVKILRFPSLHRTLLPVGIIPDSVVDLTLPPHYNHPLQIGLLPKSLTKLSFGYYYNRLLKPNTIPQSVTQIKL
;
A
#
# COMPACT_ATOMS: atom_id res chain seq x y z
N ASP A 1 36.59 0.54 20.35
CA ASP A 1 36.07 1.06 21.63
C ASP A 1 36.95 2.16 22.25
N LYS A 2 38.30 2.07 22.20
CA LYS A 2 39.18 3.14 22.73
C LYS A 2 39.00 4.47 22.01
N LEU A 3 38.79 4.46 20.70
CA LEU A 3 38.55 5.67 19.92
C LEU A 3 37.21 6.33 20.29
N PHE A 4 36.15 5.53 20.45
CA PHE A 4 34.86 5.99 20.91
C PHE A 4 34.93 6.69 22.26
N PHE A 5 35.55 6.06 23.27
CA PHE A 5 35.69 6.66 24.59
C PHE A 5 36.64 7.89 24.61
N SER A 6 37.64 7.96 23.73
CA SER A 6 38.48 9.15 23.62
C SER A 6 37.70 10.36 23.05
N ILE A 7 36.80 10.16 22.10
CA ILE A 7 35.92 11.19 21.59
C ILE A 7 34.96 11.70 22.67
N TRP A 8 34.34 10.80 23.43
CA TRP A 8 33.42 11.17 24.52
C TRP A 8 34.11 11.89 25.69
N ARG A 9 35.38 11.67 25.94
CA ARG A 9 36.17 12.37 26.97
C ARG A 9 36.66 13.75 26.49
N ASN A 10 36.65 14.01 25.19
CA ASN A 10 37.00 15.30 24.64
C ASN A 10 35.77 16.24 24.71
N MET A 11 35.80 17.17 25.69
CA MET A 11 34.66 18.07 25.93
C MET A 11 34.29 18.93 24.69
N TYR A 12 35.28 19.29 23.86
CA TYR A 12 35.02 20.03 22.63
C TYR A 12 34.27 19.17 21.61
N LEU A 13 34.78 17.94 21.33
CA LEU A 13 34.12 17.03 20.40
C LEU A 13 32.73 16.61 20.89
N PHE A 14 32.58 16.40 22.18
CA PHE A 14 31.27 16.11 22.77
C PHE A 14 30.27 17.24 22.57
N SER A 15 30.69 18.52 22.81
CA SER A 15 29.85 19.66 22.61
C SER A 15 29.45 19.86 21.14
N GLU A 16 30.38 19.64 20.19
CA GLU A 16 30.05 19.68 18.74
C GLU A 16 29.10 18.57 18.33
N ILE A 17 29.28 17.33 18.84
CA ILE A 17 28.35 16.22 18.60
C ILE A 17 26.95 16.58 19.12
N GLN A 18 26.83 17.11 20.33
CA GLN A 18 25.53 17.55 20.89
C GLN A 18 24.91 18.67 20.07
N LYS A 19 25.68 19.64 19.62
CA LYS A 19 25.24 20.73 18.77
C LYS A 19 24.71 20.20 17.43
N HIS A 20 25.44 19.30 16.75
CA HIS A 20 25.01 18.68 15.50
C HIS A 20 23.76 17.81 15.71
N HIS A 21 23.67 17.07 16.79
CA HIS A 21 22.51 16.28 17.16
C HIS A 21 21.26 17.17 17.37
N ARG A 22 21.43 18.32 18.04
CA ARG A 22 20.35 19.30 18.19
C ARG A 22 19.93 19.87 16.84
N PHE A 23 20.88 20.31 16.00
CA PHE A 23 20.56 20.82 14.67
C PHE A 23 19.87 19.78 13.79
N TYR A 24 20.25 18.52 13.87
CA TYR A 24 19.54 17.43 13.19
C TYR A 24 18.11 17.30 13.71
N ASN A 25 17.89 17.25 14.99
CA ASN A 25 16.54 17.11 15.56
C ASN A 25 15.63 18.30 15.22
N GLU A 26 16.16 19.52 15.19
CA GLU A 26 15.43 20.73 14.87
C GLU A 26 15.15 20.87 13.36
N ASN A 27 16.03 20.37 12.49
CA ASN A 27 16.00 20.63 11.05
C ASN A 27 15.86 19.38 10.19
N LYS A 28 15.58 18.22 10.76
CA LYS A 28 15.41 16.96 10.01
C LYS A 28 14.24 17.00 9.03
N LYS A 29 13.25 17.87 9.25
CA LYS A 29 12.11 18.10 8.39
C LYS A 29 12.06 19.56 7.96
N ILE A 30 12.12 19.81 6.64
CA ILE A 30 12.02 21.15 6.05
C ILE A 30 10.78 21.22 5.18
N VAL A 31 9.97 22.27 5.36
CA VAL A 31 8.76 22.55 4.58
C VAL A 31 8.97 23.78 3.72
N ILE A 32 8.83 23.64 2.40
CA ILE A 32 8.98 24.71 1.41
C ILE A 32 7.60 25.20 1.00
N CYS A 33 7.26 26.40 1.43
CA CYS A 33 5.91 26.95 1.23
C CYS A 33 5.86 28.26 0.42
N ARG A 34 7.01 28.86 0.05
CA ARG A 34 7.06 30.11 -0.74
C ARG A 34 7.91 29.99 -2.00
N THR A 35 9.17 29.66 -1.89
CA THR A 35 10.10 29.53 -3.02
C THR A 35 11.10 28.38 -2.78
N MET A 36 11.68 27.83 -3.84
CA MET A 36 12.76 26.84 -3.72
C MET A 36 14.02 27.41 -3.08
N ASP A 37 14.19 28.72 -3.06
CA ASP A 37 15.30 29.39 -2.38
C ASP A 37 15.27 29.20 -0.86
N GLN A 38 14.08 28.95 -0.28
CA GLN A 38 13.99 28.56 1.14
C GLN A 38 14.81 27.28 1.43
N LEU A 39 14.81 26.32 0.52
CA LEU A 39 15.62 25.10 0.68
C LEU A 39 17.08 25.38 0.30
N ARG A 40 17.30 26.07 -0.83
CA ARG A 40 18.64 26.34 -1.37
C ARG A 40 19.52 27.10 -0.38
N TYR A 41 18.96 28.09 0.30
CA TYR A 41 19.68 28.97 1.25
C TYR A 41 19.40 28.66 2.71
N HIS A 42 18.71 27.55 3.02
CA HIS A 42 18.46 27.16 4.41
C HIS A 42 19.78 26.84 5.12
N PRO A 43 20.11 27.50 6.25
CA PRO A 43 21.42 27.41 6.90
C PRO A 43 21.75 26.00 7.39
N HIS A 44 20.72 25.22 7.71
CA HIS A 44 20.83 23.89 8.26
C HIS A 44 20.31 22.78 7.30
N ARG A 45 20.18 23.05 5.99
CA ARG A 45 19.61 22.10 5.02
C ARG A 45 20.32 20.74 4.98
N ARG A 46 21.61 20.70 5.34
CA ARG A 46 22.39 19.47 5.41
C ARG A 46 21.88 18.44 6.42
N TYR A 47 21.07 18.88 7.39
CA TYR A 47 20.46 18.02 8.40
C TYR A 47 19.06 17.53 8.00
N ALA A 48 18.50 18.02 6.90
CA ALA A 48 17.19 17.62 6.44
C ALA A 48 17.22 16.20 5.89
N SER A 49 16.47 15.30 6.52
CA SER A 49 16.18 13.96 6.02
C SER A 49 14.84 13.90 5.30
N THR A 50 13.86 14.73 5.69
CA THR A 50 12.53 14.82 5.08
C THR A 50 12.32 16.23 4.54
N ILE A 51 11.91 16.32 3.27
CA ILE A 51 11.61 17.59 2.60
C ILE A 51 10.17 17.55 2.08
N ILE A 52 9.37 18.54 2.47
CA ILE A 52 8.00 18.71 1.99
C ILE A 52 7.94 19.94 1.10
N ILE A 53 7.56 19.76 -0.17
CA ILE A 53 7.49 20.81 -1.18
C ILE A 53 6.03 21.14 -1.45
N GLN A 54 5.60 22.34 -1.01
CA GLN A 54 4.21 22.83 -1.10
C GLN A 54 4.03 23.90 -2.19
N ILE A 55 4.95 24.02 -3.12
CA ILE A 55 4.97 25.05 -4.15
C ILE A 55 5.07 24.43 -5.53
N ASN A 56 4.63 25.18 -6.56
CA ASN A 56 4.74 24.79 -7.95
C ASN A 56 5.94 25.48 -8.63
N GLN A 57 7.14 25.10 -8.24
CA GLN A 57 8.39 25.61 -8.85
C GLN A 57 9.30 24.43 -9.23
N PRO A 58 10.06 24.56 -10.33
CA PRO A 58 11.05 23.56 -10.72
C PRO A 58 12.08 23.32 -9.62
N LEU A 59 12.55 22.09 -9.48
CA LEU A 59 13.59 21.74 -8.51
C LEU A 59 14.96 22.37 -8.81
N GLY A 60 15.16 22.84 -10.05
CA GLY A 60 16.44 23.32 -10.54
C GLY A 60 17.31 22.19 -11.09
N SER A 61 18.38 22.52 -11.80
CA SER A 61 19.23 21.53 -12.45
C SER A 61 20.03 20.69 -11.44
N HIS A 62 20.05 19.38 -11.67
CA HIS A 62 21.00 18.41 -11.10
C HIS A 62 21.15 18.43 -9.56
N GLY A 63 20.07 18.18 -8.82
CA GLY A 63 20.16 17.92 -7.38
C GLY A 63 20.69 19.05 -6.50
N GLN A 64 20.96 20.25 -7.05
CA GLN A 64 21.52 21.37 -6.30
C GLN A 64 20.58 21.92 -5.22
N ALA A 65 19.27 21.80 -5.42
CA ALA A 65 18.31 22.27 -4.44
C ALA A 65 18.13 21.27 -3.29
N ILE A 66 18.04 19.98 -3.60
CA ILE A 66 17.79 18.93 -2.61
C ILE A 66 19.13 18.46 -2.00
N PRO A 67 19.31 18.52 -0.67
CA PRO A 67 20.56 18.11 -0.04
C PRO A 67 20.75 16.58 -0.11
N TYR A 68 21.98 16.14 -0.27
CA TYR A 68 22.35 14.70 -0.33
C TYR A 68 21.99 13.90 0.93
N GLY A 69 21.67 14.53 2.05
CA GLY A 69 21.19 13.87 3.27
C GLY A 69 19.69 13.57 3.26
N ALA A 70 18.93 14.10 2.30
CA ALA A 70 17.50 13.85 2.19
C ALA A 70 17.23 12.39 1.82
N THR A 71 16.38 11.72 2.59
CA THR A 71 15.95 10.34 2.38
C THR A 71 14.48 10.25 1.96
N GLU A 72 13.69 11.27 2.27
CA GLU A 72 12.26 11.34 1.96
C GLU A 72 11.91 12.70 1.34
N ILE A 73 11.14 12.66 0.25
CA ILE A 73 10.56 13.86 -0.37
C ILE A 73 9.06 13.66 -0.55
N GLU A 74 8.31 14.64 -0.11
CA GLU A 74 6.87 14.73 -0.30
C GLU A 74 6.55 15.98 -1.13
N PHE A 75 6.02 15.78 -2.33
CA PHE A 75 5.41 16.82 -3.14
C PHE A 75 3.92 16.87 -2.83
N THR A 76 3.47 18.01 -2.28
CA THR A 76 2.06 18.17 -1.94
C THR A 76 1.21 18.58 -3.15
N ASP A 77 -0.06 18.87 -2.90
CA ASP A 77 -1.08 19.10 -3.93
C ASP A 77 -0.75 20.19 -4.96
N ARG A 78 0.13 21.14 -4.63
CA ARG A 78 0.43 22.25 -5.54
C ARG A 78 1.51 21.95 -6.56
N PHE A 79 2.36 20.96 -6.29
CA PHE A 79 3.50 20.67 -7.16
C PHE A 79 3.06 19.98 -8.46
N ASN A 80 3.39 20.58 -9.60
CA ASN A 80 3.15 20.00 -10.92
C ASN A 80 4.24 20.44 -11.92
N GLN A 81 5.50 20.26 -11.55
CA GLN A 81 6.63 20.53 -12.43
C GLN A 81 7.27 19.24 -12.91
N PRO A 82 7.85 19.21 -14.11
CA PRO A 82 8.58 18.04 -14.57
C PRO A 82 9.78 17.75 -13.66
N ILE A 83 10.04 16.49 -13.45
CA ILE A 83 11.22 16.00 -12.74
C ILE A 83 12.09 15.28 -13.78
N ASN A 84 13.30 15.73 -13.91
CA ASN A 84 14.25 15.19 -14.86
C ASN A 84 15.21 14.20 -14.17
N ALA A 85 15.90 13.43 -14.99
CA ALA A 85 16.96 12.56 -14.50
C ALA A 85 18.02 13.36 -13.72
N GLY A 86 18.30 12.94 -12.48
CA GLY A 86 19.27 13.59 -11.59
C GLY A 86 18.73 14.73 -10.73
N ASP A 87 17.46 15.14 -10.88
CA ASP A 87 16.84 16.14 -10.01
C ASP A 87 16.63 15.62 -8.56
N ILE A 88 16.43 14.30 -8.43
CA ILE A 88 16.28 13.61 -7.14
C ILE A 88 17.61 12.89 -6.81
N PRO A 89 18.25 13.24 -5.69
CA PRO A 89 19.53 12.62 -5.32
C PRO A 89 19.40 11.14 -4.91
N ASN A 90 20.50 10.39 -5.12
CA ASN A 90 20.55 8.96 -4.78
C ASN A 90 20.50 8.63 -3.26
N SER A 91 20.37 9.64 -2.40
CA SER A 91 20.08 9.43 -0.98
C SER A 91 18.58 9.18 -0.72
N VAL A 92 17.71 9.56 -1.67
CA VAL A 92 16.25 9.48 -1.50
C VAL A 92 15.79 8.05 -1.69
N THR A 93 15.12 7.53 -0.65
CA THR A 93 14.55 6.18 -0.63
C THR A 93 13.03 6.20 -0.65
N LYS A 94 12.40 7.34 -0.30
CA LYS A 94 10.95 7.49 -0.27
C LYS A 94 10.51 8.76 -1.00
N LEU A 95 9.56 8.59 -1.92
CA LEU A 95 9.03 9.66 -2.75
C LEU A 95 7.51 9.58 -2.83
N SER A 96 6.84 10.71 -2.56
CA SER A 96 5.38 10.80 -2.62
C SER A 96 4.95 12.05 -3.36
N PHE A 97 3.88 11.92 -4.18
CA PHE A 97 3.30 13.00 -4.96
C PHE A 97 1.82 13.18 -4.63
N GLY A 98 1.42 14.43 -4.47
CA GLY A 98 0.03 14.80 -4.24
C GLY A 98 -0.87 14.63 -5.48
N PRO A 99 -2.20 14.83 -5.31
CA PRO A 99 -3.22 14.51 -6.31
C PRO A 99 -3.20 15.42 -7.54
N HIS A 100 -2.47 16.51 -7.56
CA HIS A 100 -2.37 17.41 -8.71
C HIS A 100 -1.08 17.24 -9.53
N TYR A 101 -0.21 16.34 -9.14
CA TYR A 101 0.98 16.02 -9.93
C TYR A 101 0.60 15.16 -11.14
N THR A 102 0.62 15.75 -12.33
CA THR A 102 0.24 15.10 -13.59
C THR A 102 1.42 14.99 -14.55
N PRO A 103 2.39 14.10 -14.28
CA PRO A 103 3.53 13.94 -15.15
C PRO A 103 3.08 13.42 -16.51
N GLN A 104 3.71 13.91 -17.58
CA GLN A 104 3.42 13.46 -18.94
C GLN A 104 3.95 12.04 -19.17
N GLU A 105 5.19 11.81 -18.77
CA GLU A 105 5.89 10.52 -18.87
C GLU A 105 7.02 10.49 -17.85
N PHE A 106 7.48 9.29 -17.51
CA PHE A 106 8.72 9.13 -16.76
C PHE A 106 9.83 8.73 -17.72
N SER A 107 10.91 9.52 -17.73
CA SER A 107 12.11 9.13 -18.44
C SER A 107 12.94 8.16 -17.60
N ILE A 108 13.69 7.30 -18.25
CA ILE A 108 14.67 6.45 -17.57
C ILE A 108 15.62 7.34 -16.76
N GLY A 109 15.78 7.04 -15.47
CA GLY A 109 16.61 7.81 -14.55
C GLY A 109 15.91 8.99 -13.87
N THR A 110 14.62 9.23 -14.11
CA THR A 110 13.81 10.19 -13.33
C THR A 110 13.82 9.86 -11.84
N PHE A 111 13.75 8.60 -11.51
CA PHE A 111 13.81 8.11 -10.13
C PHE A 111 15.20 7.56 -9.80
N PRO A 112 15.74 7.85 -8.60
CA PRO A 112 17.05 7.34 -8.21
C PRO A 112 16.99 5.82 -7.94
N ASN A 113 18.12 5.14 -8.19
CA ASN A 113 18.24 3.69 -7.95
C ASN A 113 18.23 3.28 -6.47
N SER A 114 18.17 4.24 -5.56
CA SER A 114 17.99 4.03 -4.12
C SER A 114 16.51 3.96 -3.71
N LEU A 115 15.58 4.30 -4.62
CA LEU A 115 14.17 4.44 -4.27
C LEU A 115 13.54 3.08 -3.96
N THR A 116 12.97 2.97 -2.75
CA THR A 116 12.26 1.76 -2.30
C THR A 116 10.75 1.99 -2.15
N TYR A 117 10.33 3.24 -1.98
CA TYR A 117 8.91 3.61 -1.84
C TYR A 117 8.54 4.71 -2.82
N LEU A 118 7.53 4.45 -3.65
CA LEU A 118 6.98 5.41 -4.59
C LEU A 118 5.46 5.46 -4.48
N ASP A 119 4.91 6.66 -4.23
CA ASP A 119 3.48 6.94 -4.17
C ASP A 119 3.11 8.08 -5.12
N ILE A 120 2.31 7.78 -6.15
CA ILE A 120 1.88 8.77 -7.15
C ILE A 120 0.38 8.68 -7.32
N TYR A 121 -0.32 9.74 -6.95
CA TYR A 121 -1.78 9.73 -6.97
C TYR A 121 -2.36 9.69 -8.39
N THR A 122 -1.92 10.56 -9.30
CA THR A 122 -2.61 10.86 -10.58
C THR A 122 -1.96 10.26 -11.82
N PHE A 123 -0.86 9.54 -11.68
CA PHE A 123 -0.19 8.96 -12.85
C PHE A 123 -1.08 7.93 -13.56
N ASN A 124 -1.37 8.18 -14.85
CA ASN A 124 -2.21 7.31 -15.68
C ASN A 124 -1.68 7.22 -17.12
N LYS A 125 -0.40 6.93 -17.28
CA LYS A 125 0.27 6.69 -18.57
C LYS A 125 0.82 5.27 -18.58
N LEU A 126 1.08 4.75 -19.79
CA LEU A 126 1.75 3.45 -19.92
C LEU A 126 3.09 3.48 -19.19
N ILE A 127 3.37 2.41 -18.47
CA ILE A 127 4.67 2.19 -17.86
C ILE A 127 5.45 1.26 -18.79
N SER A 128 6.64 1.69 -19.18
CA SER A 128 7.56 0.90 -20.00
C SER A 128 8.63 0.22 -19.13
N SER A 129 9.27 -0.79 -19.68
CA SER A 129 10.34 -1.49 -18.99
C SER A 129 11.48 -0.54 -18.61
N ASN A 130 11.98 -0.66 -17.38
CA ASN A 130 13.06 0.13 -16.79
C ASN A 130 12.76 1.61 -16.50
N GLU A 131 11.52 2.08 -16.62
CA GLU A 131 11.12 3.41 -16.15
C GLU A 131 11.08 3.49 -14.62
N LEU A 132 10.76 2.38 -13.97
CA LEU A 132 10.76 2.26 -12.51
C LEU A 132 12.06 1.57 -12.04
N PRO A 133 12.71 2.09 -10.99
CA PRO A 133 13.90 1.46 -10.41
C PRO A 133 13.62 0.02 -9.91
N SER A 134 14.58 -0.87 -10.16
CA SER A 134 14.50 -2.27 -9.72
C SER A 134 14.59 -2.46 -8.20
N THR A 135 14.74 -1.40 -7.44
CA THR A 135 14.82 -1.36 -5.97
C THR A 135 13.48 -1.08 -5.30
N ILE A 136 12.44 -0.70 -6.08
CA ILE A 136 11.13 -0.36 -5.48
C ILE A 136 10.51 -1.58 -4.80
N GLU A 137 10.21 -1.45 -3.51
CA GLU A 137 9.54 -2.45 -2.68
C GLU A 137 8.06 -2.12 -2.50
N THR A 138 7.72 -0.83 -2.40
CA THR A 138 6.33 -0.36 -2.32
C THR A 138 6.02 0.58 -3.48
N LEU A 139 5.03 0.20 -4.28
CA LEU A 139 4.50 1.01 -5.38
C LEU A 139 3.01 1.27 -5.16
N LYS A 140 2.65 2.56 -5.09
CA LYS A 140 1.25 3.00 -5.03
C LYS A 140 0.97 3.96 -6.18
N ILE A 141 0.00 3.63 -7.01
CA ILE A 141 -0.47 4.51 -8.10
C ILE A 141 -2.00 4.52 -8.09
N THR A 142 -2.57 5.53 -7.44
CA THR A 142 -4.01 5.54 -7.13
C THR A 142 -4.89 5.65 -8.38
N ALA A 143 -4.56 6.53 -9.31
CA ALA A 143 -5.39 6.77 -10.52
C ALA A 143 -5.04 5.88 -11.70
N PHE A 144 -4.09 4.97 -11.56
CA PHE A 144 -3.57 4.18 -12.68
C PHE A 144 -4.63 3.24 -13.27
N ASN A 145 -4.88 3.41 -14.58
CA ASN A 145 -5.80 2.58 -15.35
C ASN A 145 -5.30 2.42 -16.79
N GLN A 146 -4.06 1.98 -16.96
CA GLN A 146 -3.50 1.58 -18.25
C GLN A 146 -3.17 0.09 -18.21
N PRO A 147 -3.26 -0.63 -19.34
CA PRO A 147 -2.92 -2.03 -19.37
C PRO A 147 -1.44 -2.24 -19.00
N LEU A 148 -1.19 -3.14 -18.08
CA LEU A 148 0.14 -3.56 -17.67
C LEU A 148 0.57 -4.76 -18.51
N LYS A 149 1.77 -4.70 -19.07
CA LYS A 149 2.39 -5.84 -19.76
C LYS A 149 3.15 -6.72 -18.76
N PRO A 150 3.33 -8.00 -19.06
CA PRO A 150 4.16 -8.88 -18.26
C PRO A 150 5.59 -8.32 -18.06
N ASN A 151 6.13 -8.47 -16.85
CA ASN A 151 7.49 -8.09 -16.48
C ASN A 151 7.83 -6.59 -16.58
N VAL A 152 6.86 -5.69 -16.69
CA VAL A 152 7.05 -4.24 -16.67
C VAL A 152 7.31 -3.72 -15.26
N LEU A 153 6.60 -4.26 -14.28
CA LEU A 153 6.77 -3.86 -12.88
C LEU A 153 8.03 -4.53 -12.27
N PRO A 154 8.80 -3.80 -11.46
CA PRO A 154 9.98 -4.35 -10.80
C PRO A 154 9.70 -5.58 -9.95
N SER A 155 10.54 -6.61 -10.06
CA SER A 155 10.41 -7.87 -9.31
C SER A 155 10.70 -7.74 -7.80
N SER A 156 11.20 -6.60 -7.36
CA SER A 156 11.45 -6.25 -5.95
C SER A 156 10.17 -5.87 -5.19
N ILE A 157 9.07 -5.54 -5.90
CA ILE A 157 7.84 -5.06 -5.28
C ILE A 157 7.25 -6.13 -4.35
N THR A 158 7.04 -5.73 -3.09
CA THR A 158 6.36 -6.52 -2.06
C THR A 158 4.98 -5.98 -1.73
N LYS A 159 4.76 -4.65 -1.90
CA LYS A 159 3.45 -4.00 -1.77
C LYS A 159 3.07 -3.26 -3.04
N LEU A 160 1.92 -3.61 -3.63
CA LEU A 160 1.39 -3.02 -4.86
C LEU A 160 -0.03 -2.50 -4.63
N CYS A 161 -0.25 -1.18 -4.84
CA CYS A 161 -1.56 -0.54 -4.74
C CYS A 161 -1.91 0.12 -6.08
N LEU A 162 -2.90 -0.45 -6.77
CA LEU A 162 -3.43 0.05 -8.05
C LEU A 162 -4.94 0.28 -7.91
N ASN A 163 -5.31 1.36 -7.21
CA ASN A 163 -6.69 1.56 -6.74
C ASN A 163 -7.73 1.76 -7.85
N ASN A 164 -7.34 2.28 -9.02
CA ASN A 164 -8.25 2.51 -10.14
C ASN A 164 -8.06 1.53 -11.31
N TYR A 165 -7.28 0.48 -11.14
CA TYR A 165 -6.99 -0.47 -12.22
C TYR A 165 -8.22 -1.33 -12.58
N LYS A 166 -8.59 -1.33 -13.87
CA LYS A 166 -9.80 -2.00 -14.40
C LYS A 166 -9.53 -2.96 -15.56
N HIS A 167 -8.27 -3.07 -16.00
CA HIS A 167 -7.91 -3.97 -17.09
C HIS A 167 -7.74 -5.39 -16.60
N GLN A 168 -8.02 -6.36 -17.46
CA GLN A 168 -7.75 -7.77 -17.19
C GLN A 168 -6.27 -7.95 -16.85
N LEU A 169 -6.01 -8.64 -15.75
CA LEU A 169 -4.65 -9.08 -15.43
C LEU A 169 -4.26 -10.24 -16.33
N GLU A 170 -3.05 -10.22 -16.80
CA GLU A 170 -2.43 -11.32 -17.54
C GLU A 170 -1.38 -12.03 -16.67
N PRO A 171 -1.01 -13.26 -16.99
CA PRO A 171 0.08 -13.94 -16.29
C PRO A 171 1.37 -13.12 -16.28
N GLN A 172 2.10 -13.16 -15.16
CA GLN A 172 3.37 -12.43 -14.95
C GLN A 172 3.28 -10.89 -14.94
N VAL A 173 2.09 -10.31 -14.94
CA VAL A 173 1.89 -8.86 -14.72
C VAL A 173 2.19 -8.48 -13.28
N ILE A 174 1.73 -9.28 -12.33
CA ILE A 174 2.00 -9.04 -10.90
C ILE A 174 3.35 -9.64 -10.53
N PRO A 175 4.26 -8.84 -9.95
CA PRO A 175 5.58 -9.32 -9.56
C PRO A 175 5.54 -10.48 -8.56
N PRO A 176 6.47 -11.45 -8.66
CA PRO A 176 6.41 -12.70 -7.90
C PRO A 176 6.67 -12.56 -6.39
N LYS A 177 7.14 -11.41 -5.93
CA LYS A 177 7.39 -11.12 -4.50
C LYS A 177 6.28 -10.33 -3.83
N VAL A 178 5.21 -9.97 -4.54
CA VAL A 178 4.10 -9.18 -3.98
C VAL A 178 3.42 -9.96 -2.86
N GLN A 179 3.45 -9.39 -1.65
CA GLN A 179 2.82 -9.93 -0.43
C GLN A 179 1.52 -9.21 -0.11
N THR A 180 1.43 -7.92 -0.42
CA THR A 180 0.23 -7.10 -0.20
C THR A 180 -0.22 -6.48 -1.51
N MET A 181 -1.49 -6.63 -1.87
CA MET A 181 -2.06 -6.05 -3.08
C MET A 181 -3.40 -5.37 -2.78
N GLU A 182 -3.54 -4.13 -3.28
CA GLU A 182 -4.77 -3.33 -3.21
C GLU A 182 -5.26 -3.04 -4.63
N LEU A 183 -6.44 -3.56 -4.99
CA LEU A 183 -7.08 -3.42 -6.30
C LEU A 183 -8.53 -2.94 -6.13
N ASN A 184 -8.72 -1.70 -5.67
CA ASN A 184 -10.03 -1.21 -5.23
C ASN A 184 -11.07 -1.07 -6.35
N SER A 185 -10.66 -0.90 -7.60
CA SER A 185 -11.58 -0.80 -8.75
C SER A 185 -11.52 -1.99 -9.71
N TYR A 186 -10.76 -3.02 -9.37
CA TYR A 186 -10.63 -4.20 -10.23
C TYR A 186 -11.94 -4.99 -10.26
N ASN A 187 -12.45 -5.22 -11.45
CA ASN A 187 -13.70 -5.96 -11.66
C ASN A 187 -13.63 -6.89 -12.89
N CYS A 188 -12.47 -7.46 -13.14
CA CYS A 188 -12.27 -8.53 -14.11
C CYS A 188 -12.17 -9.87 -13.39
N GLU A 189 -12.42 -10.96 -14.11
CA GLU A 189 -12.31 -12.29 -13.52
C GLU A 189 -10.85 -12.62 -13.18
N PHE A 190 -10.65 -13.25 -12.04
CA PHE A 190 -9.38 -13.92 -11.76
C PHE A 190 -9.34 -15.25 -12.49
N GLY A 191 -8.18 -15.62 -12.97
CA GLY A 191 -7.92 -16.96 -13.50
C GLY A 191 -6.98 -17.74 -12.58
N GLU A 192 -6.83 -19.01 -12.85
CA GLU A 192 -5.86 -19.84 -12.14
C GLU A 192 -4.43 -19.32 -12.33
N ASN A 193 -3.64 -19.32 -11.26
CA ASN A 193 -2.23 -18.91 -11.25
C ASN A 193 -1.96 -17.48 -11.73
N LEU A 194 -2.96 -16.60 -11.70
CA LEU A 194 -2.83 -15.21 -12.10
C LEU A 194 -2.16 -14.36 -11.01
N LEU A 195 -2.44 -14.67 -9.75
CA LEU A 195 -1.87 -14.01 -8.58
C LEU A 195 -0.66 -14.78 -8.05
N PRO A 196 0.39 -14.09 -7.55
CA PRO A 196 1.60 -14.76 -7.09
C PRO A 196 1.37 -15.54 -5.78
N ASN A 197 2.07 -16.66 -5.63
CA ASN A 197 2.04 -17.49 -4.42
C ASN A 197 2.69 -16.85 -3.19
N SER A 198 3.26 -15.66 -3.32
CA SER A 198 3.76 -14.84 -2.21
C SER A 198 2.68 -13.97 -1.58
N LEU A 199 1.50 -13.84 -2.22
CA LEU A 199 0.44 -12.91 -1.81
C LEU A 199 -0.19 -13.36 -0.50
N GLN A 200 -0.14 -12.51 0.52
CA GLN A 200 -0.68 -12.75 1.86
C GLN A 200 -1.91 -11.88 2.16
N CYS A 201 -1.91 -10.63 1.68
CA CYS A 201 -3.00 -9.70 1.89
C CYS A 201 -3.57 -9.21 0.56
N LEU A 202 -4.88 -9.38 0.36
CA LEU A 202 -5.60 -8.95 -0.83
C LEU A 202 -6.81 -8.09 -0.45
N TYR A 203 -6.86 -6.86 -0.98
CA TYR A 203 -7.92 -5.87 -0.75
C TYR A 203 -8.61 -5.53 -2.07
N LEU A 204 -9.93 -5.79 -2.15
CA LEU A 204 -10.76 -5.68 -3.34
C LEU A 204 -12.07 -4.91 -3.03
N SER A 205 -12.13 -3.58 -3.29
CA SER A 205 -13.32 -2.82 -2.86
C SER A 205 -14.52 -2.86 -3.82
N ARG A 206 -14.31 -3.09 -5.13
CA ARG A 206 -15.38 -3.03 -6.14
C ARG A 206 -15.48 -4.29 -6.99
N PHE A 207 -15.00 -5.39 -6.47
CA PHE A 207 -15.00 -6.66 -7.18
C PHE A 207 -16.39 -7.30 -7.16
N LYS A 208 -16.97 -7.52 -8.36
CA LYS A 208 -18.35 -8.05 -8.55
C LYS A 208 -18.38 -9.33 -9.39
N LYS A 209 -17.23 -9.98 -9.56
CA LYS A 209 -17.13 -11.22 -10.32
C LYS A 209 -17.21 -12.42 -9.42
N ASN A 210 -17.57 -13.57 -10.00
CA ASN A 210 -17.56 -14.83 -9.27
C ASN A 210 -16.13 -15.20 -8.87
N LEU A 211 -16.01 -15.79 -7.69
CA LEU A 211 -14.79 -16.43 -7.25
C LEU A 211 -14.96 -17.95 -7.32
N TYR A 212 -14.05 -18.59 -8.01
CA TYR A 212 -14.01 -20.03 -8.17
C TYR A 212 -12.89 -20.63 -7.32
N GLU A 213 -12.96 -21.94 -7.09
CA GLU A 213 -11.89 -22.67 -6.42
C GLU A 213 -10.56 -22.49 -7.18
N ASN A 214 -9.46 -22.30 -6.46
CA ASN A 214 -8.08 -22.09 -6.96
C ASN A 214 -7.81 -20.76 -7.72
N TYR A 215 -8.74 -19.81 -7.78
CA TYR A 215 -8.45 -18.49 -8.34
C TYR A 215 -7.62 -17.60 -7.42
N LEU A 216 -7.78 -17.78 -6.12
CA LEU A 216 -6.98 -17.11 -5.11
C LEU A 216 -5.90 -18.04 -4.58
N PRO A 217 -4.64 -17.60 -4.46
CA PRO A 217 -3.55 -18.45 -3.97
C PRO A 217 -3.72 -18.85 -2.50
N SER A 218 -3.29 -20.06 -2.18
CA SER A 218 -3.35 -20.62 -0.82
C SER A 218 -2.41 -19.95 0.19
N SER A 219 -1.66 -18.93 -0.21
CA SER A 219 -0.84 -18.09 0.67
C SER A 219 -1.62 -16.95 1.32
N ILE A 220 -2.84 -16.63 0.85
CA ILE A 220 -3.62 -15.51 1.37
C ILE A 220 -4.09 -15.80 2.79
N THR A 221 -3.77 -14.88 3.69
CA THR A 221 -4.18 -14.91 5.11
C THR A 221 -5.13 -13.78 5.49
N ASP A 222 -5.11 -12.65 4.78
CA ASP A 222 -6.01 -11.50 4.98
C ASP A 222 -6.73 -11.20 3.65
N LEU A 223 -8.06 -11.32 3.64
CA LEU A 223 -8.89 -11.11 2.47
C LEU A 223 -10.02 -10.13 2.80
N ASP A 224 -10.00 -8.99 2.11
CA ASP A 224 -10.98 -7.93 2.30
C ASP A 224 -11.64 -7.57 0.96
N PHE A 225 -12.96 -7.71 0.89
CA PHE A 225 -13.75 -7.39 -0.30
C PHE A 225 -14.29 -5.95 -0.30
N GLY A 226 -14.01 -5.16 0.73
CA GLY A 226 -14.35 -3.75 0.81
C GLY A 226 -15.86 -3.45 0.75
N ASP A 227 -16.22 -2.38 0.02
CA ASP A 227 -17.54 -1.78 0.19
C ASP A 227 -18.58 -2.18 -0.86
N ASP A 228 -18.20 -2.53 -2.08
CA ASP A 228 -19.13 -2.59 -3.21
C ASP A 228 -19.55 -4.01 -3.63
N GLY A 229 -20.86 -4.21 -3.70
CA GLY A 229 -21.53 -5.15 -4.58
C GLY A 229 -21.68 -6.59 -4.08
N PRO A 230 -22.68 -7.29 -4.62
CA PRO A 230 -22.88 -8.70 -4.35
C PRO A 230 -21.79 -9.53 -5.03
N LEU A 231 -21.06 -10.30 -4.25
CA LEU A 231 -20.22 -11.38 -4.75
C LEU A 231 -21.04 -12.67 -4.74
N THR A 232 -20.98 -13.40 -5.81
CA THR A 232 -21.38 -14.79 -5.79
C THR A 232 -20.17 -15.62 -5.38
N PHE A 233 -20.26 -16.27 -4.24
CA PHE A 233 -19.23 -17.16 -3.73
C PHE A 233 -19.59 -18.61 -4.06
N GLU A 234 -18.70 -19.30 -4.69
CA GLU A 234 -18.78 -20.77 -4.77
C GLU A 234 -18.12 -21.41 -3.55
N THR A 235 -18.57 -22.61 -3.21
CA THR A 235 -17.96 -23.37 -2.12
C THR A 235 -16.47 -23.55 -2.41
N LYS A 236 -15.62 -23.36 -1.40
CA LYS A 236 -14.14 -23.40 -1.50
C LYS A 236 -13.49 -22.29 -2.33
N SER A 237 -14.23 -21.27 -2.77
CA SER A 237 -13.62 -20.13 -3.47
C SER A 237 -12.72 -19.27 -2.57
N ILE A 238 -12.93 -19.31 -1.26
CA ILE A 238 -12.06 -18.65 -0.27
C ILE A 238 -10.99 -19.68 0.18
N PRO A 239 -9.70 -19.33 0.05
CA PRO A 239 -8.62 -20.26 0.41
C PRO A 239 -8.65 -20.70 1.88
N PRO A 240 -8.31 -21.97 2.18
CA PRO A 240 -8.30 -22.51 3.54
C PRO A 240 -7.19 -21.94 4.44
N SER A 241 -6.34 -21.07 3.93
CA SER A 241 -5.30 -20.32 4.67
C SER A 241 -5.80 -19.02 5.27
N VAL A 242 -6.96 -18.51 4.83
CA VAL A 242 -7.50 -17.20 5.25
C VAL A 242 -7.82 -17.19 6.74
N LYS A 243 -7.23 -16.26 7.47
CA LYS A 243 -7.41 -16.04 8.92
C LYS A 243 -8.28 -14.82 9.21
N ILE A 244 -8.16 -13.80 8.38
CA ILE A 244 -8.93 -12.55 8.49
C ILE A 244 -9.80 -12.44 7.25
N LEU A 245 -11.10 -12.37 7.42
CA LEU A 245 -12.06 -12.29 6.33
C LEU A 245 -13.05 -11.15 6.54
N ARG A 246 -13.12 -10.25 5.56
CA ARG A 246 -14.10 -9.18 5.52
C ARG A 246 -14.94 -9.30 4.26
N PHE A 247 -16.24 -9.54 4.45
CA PHE A 247 -17.18 -9.60 3.34
C PHE A 247 -17.56 -8.21 2.84
N PRO A 248 -17.98 -8.09 1.56
CA PRO A 248 -18.34 -6.80 0.98
C PRO A 248 -19.54 -6.18 1.67
N SER A 249 -19.48 -4.87 1.90
CA SER A 249 -20.48 -4.13 2.68
C SER A 249 -21.90 -4.23 2.11
N LEU A 250 -22.05 -4.31 0.80
CA LEU A 250 -23.35 -4.39 0.12
C LEU A 250 -23.87 -5.82 -0.09
N HIS A 251 -23.17 -6.84 0.39
CA HIS A 251 -23.65 -8.23 0.29
C HIS A 251 -24.88 -8.43 1.17
N ARG A 252 -26.00 -8.80 0.55
CA ARG A 252 -27.30 -8.95 1.22
C ARG A 252 -27.86 -10.36 1.13
N THR A 253 -27.21 -11.25 0.42
CA THR A 253 -27.72 -12.62 0.24
C THR A 253 -27.25 -13.53 1.38
N LEU A 254 -27.98 -14.64 1.55
CA LEU A 254 -27.63 -15.64 2.55
C LEU A 254 -26.26 -16.24 2.24
N LEU A 255 -25.39 -16.27 3.24
CA LEU A 255 -24.10 -16.94 3.14
C LEU A 255 -24.31 -18.47 3.30
N PRO A 256 -23.87 -19.30 2.36
CA PRO A 256 -23.99 -20.74 2.48
C PRO A 256 -23.05 -21.31 3.55
N VAL A 257 -23.48 -22.35 4.22
CA VAL A 257 -22.62 -23.10 5.15
C VAL A 257 -21.43 -23.69 4.37
N GLY A 258 -20.23 -23.58 4.94
CA GLY A 258 -18.98 -24.04 4.31
C GLY A 258 -18.31 -23.01 3.41
N ILE A 259 -18.85 -21.78 3.28
CA ILE A 259 -18.18 -20.70 2.54
C ILE A 259 -17.03 -20.05 3.35
N ILE A 260 -17.16 -20.03 4.67
CA ILE A 260 -16.14 -19.49 5.57
C ILE A 260 -15.20 -20.64 5.94
N PRO A 261 -13.92 -20.55 5.60
CA PRO A 261 -12.94 -21.58 5.94
C PRO A 261 -12.76 -21.79 7.45
N ASP A 262 -12.45 -23.01 7.84
CA ASP A 262 -12.18 -23.35 9.24
C ASP A 262 -10.93 -22.68 9.83
N SER A 263 -10.11 -22.05 9.02
CA SER A 263 -8.93 -21.28 9.43
C SER A 263 -9.23 -19.87 9.92
N VAL A 264 -10.45 -19.34 9.64
CA VAL A 264 -10.81 -17.95 9.93
C VAL A 264 -10.94 -17.73 11.44
N VAL A 265 -10.18 -16.74 11.95
CA VAL A 265 -10.17 -16.35 13.37
C VAL A 265 -10.76 -14.96 13.61
N ASP A 266 -10.78 -14.10 12.59
CA ASP A 266 -11.35 -12.75 12.63
C ASP A 266 -12.29 -12.58 11.43
N LEU A 267 -13.59 -12.41 11.70
CA LEU A 267 -14.64 -12.32 10.69
C LEU A 267 -15.42 -11.03 10.82
N THR A 268 -15.54 -10.30 9.72
CA THR A 268 -16.50 -9.19 9.60
C THR A 268 -17.59 -9.56 8.60
N LEU A 269 -18.81 -9.65 9.09
CA LEU A 269 -19.99 -9.85 8.26
C LEU A 269 -20.38 -8.55 7.54
N PRO A 270 -21.06 -8.65 6.37
CA PRO A 270 -21.49 -7.45 5.66
C PRO A 270 -22.36 -6.55 6.52
N PRO A 271 -22.22 -5.21 6.48
CA PRO A 271 -23.10 -4.28 7.18
C PRO A 271 -24.58 -4.49 6.94
N HIS A 272 -24.95 -4.89 5.72
CA HIS A 272 -26.34 -5.15 5.32
C HIS A 272 -26.78 -6.61 5.47
N TYR A 273 -25.93 -7.49 6.01
CA TYR A 273 -26.30 -8.89 6.24
C TYR A 273 -27.32 -8.97 7.38
N ASN A 274 -28.54 -9.38 7.05
CA ASN A 274 -29.64 -9.51 8.00
C ASN A 274 -30.39 -10.85 7.84
N HIS A 275 -29.64 -11.94 7.70
CA HIS A 275 -30.17 -13.32 7.70
C HIS A 275 -29.87 -14.01 9.00
N PRO A 276 -30.74 -14.94 9.45
CA PRO A 276 -30.42 -15.76 10.62
C PRO A 276 -29.11 -16.53 10.39
N LEU A 277 -28.25 -16.56 11.38
CA LEU A 277 -27.05 -17.38 11.33
C LEU A 277 -27.44 -18.87 11.37
N GLN A 278 -26.96 -19.62 10.41
CA GLN A 278 -27.13 -21.06 10.37
C GLN A 278 -26.09 -21.74 11.27
N ILE A 279 -26.49 -22.85 11.91
CA ILE A 279 -25.55 -23.68 12.66
C ILE A 279 -24.50 -24.24 11.68
N GLY A 280 -23.22 -24.09 12.01
CA GLY A 280 -22.11 -24.49 11.16
C GLY A 280 -21.68 -23.46 10.11
N LEU A 281 -22.29 -22.28 10.04
CA LEU A 281 -21.82 -21.18 9.20
C LEU A 281 -20.50 -20.59 9.73
N LEU A 282 -20.42 -20.37 11.05
CA LEU A 282 -19.24 -19.81 11.69
C LEU A 282 -18.25 -20.93 12.06
N PRO A 283 -16.95 -20.78 11.70
CA PRO A 283 -15.95 -21.80 11.98
C PRO A 283 -15.62 -21.90 13.48
N LYS A 284 -15.23 -23.09 13.92
CA LYS A 284 -14.86 -23.35 15.32
C LYS A 284 -13.58 -22.65 15.78
N SER A 285 -12.76 -22.17 14.85
CA SER A 285 -11.55 -21.38 15.10
C SER A 285 -11.82 -19.90 15.38
N LEU A 286 -13.05 -19.44 15.11
CA LEU A 286 -13.41 -18.01 15.19
C LEU A 286 -13.27 -17.45 16.62
N THR A 287 -12.48 -16.39 16.77
CA THR A 287 -12.27 -15.71 18.05
C THR A 287 -12.86 -14.30 18.08
N LYS A 288 -12.94 -13.64 16.90
CA LYS A 288 -13.50 -12.31 16.75
C LYS A 288 -14.61 -12.32 15.71
N LEU A 289 -15.76 -11.79 16.06
CA LEU A 289 -16.92 -11.66 15.19
C LEU A 289 -17.44 -10.23 15.20
N SER A 290 -17.41 -9.58 14.04
CA SER A 290 -18.06 -8.28 13.83
C SER A 290 -19.33 -8.48 13.02
N PHE A 291 -20.45 -8.09 13.60
CA PHE A 291 -21.74 -8.06 12.91
C PHE A 291 -21.85 -6.79 12.06
N GLY A 292 -22.68 -6.85 11.03
CA GLY A 292 -23.06 -5.67 10.27
C GLY A 292 -24.01 -4.76 11.03
N TYR A 293 -23.94 -3.46 10.78
CA TYR A 293 -24.76 -2.42 11.44
C TYR A 293 -26.28 -2.69 11.42
N TYR A 294 -26.77 -3.36 10.37
CA TYR A 294 -28.21 -3.66 10.22
C TYR A 294 -28.61 -5.05 10.71
N TYR A 295 -27.71 -5.80 11.35
CA TYR A 295 -28.02 -7.13 11.84
C TYR A 295 -29.04 -7.07 12.99
N ASN A 296 -30.23 -7.62 12.75
CA ASN A 296 -31.33 -7.64 13.71
C ASN A 296 -32.04 -9.01 13.69
N ARG A 297 -31.29 -10.09 13.84
CA ARG A 297 -31.84 -11.44 13.89
C ARG A 297 -31.54 -12.11 15.22
N LEU A 298 -32.52 -12.88 15.69
CA LEU A 298 -32.34 -13.64 16.91
C LEU A 298 -31.20 -14.65 16.73
N LEU A 299 -30.27 -14.64 17.65
CA LEU A 299 -29.20 -15.61 17.74
C LEU A 299 -29.74 -16.87 18.42
N LYS A 300 -29.78 -17.98 17.67
CA LYS A 300 -30.19 -19.27 18.21
C LYS A 300 -29.04 -19.91 19.00
N PRO A 301 -29.33 -20.76 19.98
CA PRO A 301 -28.30 -21.54 20.67
C PRO A 301 -27.38 -22.28 19.67
N ASN A 302 -26.09 -22.33 19.98
CA ASN A 302 -25.06 -23.00 19.19
C ASN A 302 -24.79 -22.42 17.78
N THR A 303 -25.31 -21.22 17.46
CA THR A 303 -24.96 -20.52 16.20
C THR A 303 -23.63 -19.81 16.28
N ILE A 304 -23.24 -19.32 17.46
CA ILE A 304 -21.92 -18.71 17.71
C ILE A 304 -21.04 -19.77 18.40
N PRO A 305 -19.86 -20.04 17.83
CA PRO A 305 -18.90 -20.97 18.45
C PRO A 305 -18.43 -20.51 19.82
N GLN A 306 -18.14 -21.45 20.71
CA GLN A 306 -17.61 -21.15 22.05
C GLN A 306 -16.22 -20.49 22.03
N SER A 307 -15.50 -20.60 20.94
CA SER A 307 -14.20 -19.98 20.71
C SER A 307 -14.27 -18.46 20.58
N VAL A 308 -15.46 -17.88 20.29
CA VAL A 308 -15.63 -16.44 20.11
C VAL A 308 -15.49 -15.72 21.44
N THR A 309 -14.45 -14.91 21.57
CA THR A 309 -14.14 -14.12 22.77
C THR A 309 -14.43 -12.62 22.60
N GLN A 310 -14.55 -12.15 21.34
CA GLN A 310 -14.82 -10.76 21.01
C GLN A 310 -15.98 -10.65 20.02
N ILE A 311 -16.99 -9.90 20.38
CA ILE A 311 -18.13 -9.58 19.50
C ILE A 311 -18.25 -8.07 19.38
N LYS A 312 -18.37 -7.59 18.13
CA LYS A 312 -18.67 -6.20 17.79
C LYS A 312 -20.03 -6.18 17.09
N LEU A 313 -20.95 -5.34 17.58
CA LEU A 313 -22.27 -5.07 17.01
C LEU A 313 -22.29 -3.74 16.28
#